data_15f4c86beadfe1983ff3f36a0336d38a
#
_entry.id   15f4c86beadfe1983ff3f36a0336d38a
#
_cell.length_a   1.000
_cell.length_b   1.000
_cell.length_c   1.000
_cell.angle_alpha   90.00
_cell.angle_beta   90.00
_cell.angle_gamma   90.00
#
_symmetry.space_group_name_H-M   'P 1'
#
loop_
_entity.id
_entity.type
_entity.pdbx_description
1 polymer ?
#
loop_
_entity_poly.entity_id
_entity_poly.type
_entity_poly.pdbx_seq_one_letter_code
_entity_poly.pdbx_strand_id
1 'polypeptide(L)'
;QPYSEDRRNLFLLTAERVMEYEPLPQIDFLIIDEFYKLSLRRKDDRADTLNNAFLKVVNKFHPRFYFLGPNIDGITDGFAEKYDAIFYKSDFSLVDCNVIDKSNLINWSNSDKQIDKEKITILCELLDELRNEQTLIYCSTPARARRMAKVYLEYLQRIGREKNNQLPLIEWINKNVSPEWSLAKELQYGVAIHDGSLQKHIGA
;
A
#
# COMPACT_ATOMS: atom_id res chain seq x y z
N GLN A 1 18.02 2.26 -21.22
CA GLN A 1 18.67 2.58 -22.48
C GLN A 1 18.24 3.97 -22.91
N PRO A 2 19.07 4.77 -23.60
CA PRO A 2 18.69 6.06 -24.12
C PRO A 2 17.59 5.93 -25.20
N TYR A 3 16.81 6.98 -25.37
CA TYR A 3 15.83 7.11 -26.44
C TYR A 3 16.48 6.97 -27.83
N SER A 4 15.77 6.32 -28.75
CA SER A 4 16.21 6.19 -30.14
C SER A 4 14.99 6.31 -31.05
N GLU A 5 15.07 7.14 -32.08
CA GLU A 5 14.02 7.31 -33.08
C GLU A 5 13.81 6.07 -33.98
N ASP A 6 14.87 5.26 -34.13
CA ASP A 6 14.87 4.10 -35.02
C ASP A 6 14.18 2.86 -34.43
N ARG A 7 13.66 2.96 -33.22
CA ARG A 7 13.03 1.81 -32.54
C ARG A 7 11.87 2.23 -31.65
N ARG A 8 11.04 1.24 -31.29
CA ARG A 8 9.98 1.43 -30.31
C ARG A 8 10.60 1.66 -28.92
N ASN A 9 10.13 2.67 -28.21
CA ASN A 9 10.59 3.02 -26.89
C ASN A 9 9.47 2.78 -25.88
N LEU A 10 9.81 2.29 -24.70
CA LEU A 10 8.94 2.21 -23.55
C LEU A 10 9.51 3.10 -22.43
N PHE A 11 8.70 4.07 -22.00
CA PHE A 11 9.04 4.96 -20.89
C PHE A 11 8.30 4.52 -19.65
N LEU A 12 9.03 4.20 -18.58
CA LEU A 12 8.49 3.91 -17.26
C LEU A 12 8.85 5.09 -16.35
N LEU A 13 7.90 5.97 -16.15
CA LEU A 13 8.12 7.25 -15.47
C LEU A 13 7.06 7.47 -14.39
N THR A 14 7.44 8.15 -13.32
CA THR A 14 6.47 8.75 -12.39
C THR A 14 5.90 10.04 -12.98
N ALA A 15 4.80 10.53 -12.43
CA ALA A 15 4.19 11.77 -12.89
C ALA A 15 5.16 12.97 -12.84
N GLU A 16 5.96 13.05 -11.77
CA GLU A 16 7.00 14.09 -11.60
C GLU A 16 8.03 14.01 -12.71
N ARG A 17 8.47 12.80 -13.07
CA ARG A 17 9.43 12.59 -14.16
C ARG A 17 8.85 12.95 -15.53
N VAL A 18 7.56 12.70 -15.77
CA VAL A 18 6.88 13.13 -16.98
C VAL A 18 6.87 14.66 -17.07
N MET A 19 6.66 15.34 -15.94
CA MET A 19 6.68 16.81 -15.91
C MET A 19 8.07 17.40 -16.18
N GLU A 20 9.12 16.76 -15.68
CA GLU A 20 10.51 17.20 -15.84
C GLU A 20 11.12 16.84 -17.20
N TYR A 21 10.62 15.79 -17.88
CA TYR A 21 11.23 15.28 -19.12
C TYR A 21 10.95 16.24 -20.29
N GLU A 22 12.03 16.84 -20.82
CA GLU A 22 11.97 17.76 -21.97
C GLU A 22 13.18 17.55 -22.91
N PRO A 23 12.93 17.52 -24.21
CA PRO A 23 11.62 17.39 -24.86
C PRO A 23 11.08 15.97 -24.80
N LEU A 24 9.80 15.80 -24.44
CA LEU A 24 9.13 14.51 -24.60
C LEU A 24 9.01 14.18 -26.09
N PRO A 25 9.43 12.98 -26.53
CA PRO A 25 9.19 12.51 -27.89
C PRO A 25 7.72 12.22 -28.12
N GLN A 26 7.35 11.89 -29.38
CA GLN A 26 6.01 11.45 -29.72
C GLN A 26 5.56 10.27 -28.86
N ILE A 27 4.39 10.38 -28.24
CA ILE A 27 3.78 9.33 -27.44
C ILE A 27 2.51 8.86 -28.15
N ASP A 28 2.50 7.60 -28.56
CA ASP A 28 1.37 7.01 -29.28
C ASP A 28 0.39 6.29 -28.34
N PHE A 29 0.89 5.85 -27.18
CA PHE A 29 0.11 5.11 -26.20
C PHE A 29 0.50 5.46 -24.77
N LEU A 30 -0.47 5.78 -23.93
CA LEU A 30 -0.29 6.15 -22.54
C LEU A 30 -0.97 5.11 -21.63
N ILE A 31 -0.24 4.57 -20.65
CA ILE A 31 -0.81 3.74 -19.60
C ILE A 31 -0.65 4.47 -18.26
N ILE A 32 -1.74 4.56 -17.50
CA ILE A 32 -1.70 5.04 -16.12
C ILE A 32 -2.18 3.91 -15.22
N ASP A 33 -1.25 3.40 -14.41
CA ASP A 33 -1.57 2.45 -13.35
C ASP A 33 -2.06 3.20 -12.11
N GLU A 34 -2.98 2.59 -11.36
CA GLU A 34 -3.62 3.20 -10.20
C GLU A 34 -4.30 4.55 -10.50
N PHE A 35 -4.99 4.64 -11.65
CA PHE A 35 -5.58 5.90 -12.14
C PHE A 35 -6.59 6.54 -11.16
N TYR A 36 -7.12 5.81 -10.18
CA TYR A 36 -7.95 6.37 -9.11
C TYR A 36 -7.22 7.46 -8.31
N LYS A 37 -5.90 7.54 -8.41
CA LYS A 37 -5.08 8.62 -7.85
C LYS A 37 -5.26 9.97 -8.57
N LEU A 38 -5.87 9.99 -9.75
CA LEU A 38 -6.28 11.22 -10.43
C LEU A 38 -7.41 11.96 -9.69
N SER A 39 -8.16 11.26 -8.82
CA SER A 39 -9.30 11.82 -8.12
C SER A 39 -8.90 12.87 -7.09
N LEU A 40 -9.33 14.11 -7.28
CA LEU A 40 -9.13 15.22 -6.34
C LEU A 40 -9.91 15.07 -5.03
N ARG A 41 -10.83 14.11 -4.93
CA ARG A 41 -11.54 13.79 -3.67
C ARG A 41 -10.63 13.14 -2.64
N ARG A 42 -9.49 12.60 -3.07
CA ARG A 42 -8.45 12.10 -2.17
C ARG A 42 -7.56 13.29 -1.80
N LYS A 43 -7.30 13.48 -0.52
CA LYS A 43 -6.30 14.45 -0.02
C LYS A 43 -4.89 13.86 -0.27
N ASP A 44 -4.53 13.73 -1.54
CA ASP A 44 -3.22 13.24 -1.97
C ASP A 44 -2.55 14.35 -2.78
N ASP A 45 -1.47 14.90 -2.27
CA ASP A 45 -0.70 15.99 -2.90
C ASP A 45 -0.17 15.63 -4.30
N ARG A 46 -0.19 14.35 -4.65
CA ARG A 46 0.24 13.85 -5.96
C ARG A 46 -0.87 13.87 -7.02
N ALA A 47 -2.13 14.04 -6.62
CA ALA A 47 -3.24 14.04 -7.58
C ALA A 47 -3.09 15.15 -8.63
N ASP A 48 -2.69 16.36 -8.21
CA ASP A 48 -2.46 17.48 -9.09
C ASP A 48 -1.31 17.22 -10.09
N THR A 49 -0.19 16.67 -9.59
CA THR A 49 0.97 16.32 -10.43
C THR A 49 0.60 15.27 -11.46
N LEU A 50 -0.16 14.25 -11.08
CA LEU A 50 -0.59 13.18 -11.99
C LEU A 50 -1.59 13.71 -13.03
N ASN A 51 -2.54 14.56 -12.64
CA ASN A 51 -3.45 15.23 -13.57
C ASN A 51 -2.70 16.11 -14.56
N ASN A 52 -1.74 16.91 -14.11
CA ASN A 52 -0.93 17.76 -14.98
C ASN A 52 -0.07 16.94 -15.95
N ALA A 53 0.52 15.83 -15.50
CA ALA A 53 1.27 14.91 -16.35
C ALA A 53 0.37 14.26 -17.41
N PHE A 54 -0.83 13.82 -17.04
CA PHE A 54 -1.84 13.32 -17.98
C PHE A 54 -2.19 14.37 -19.02
N LEU A 55 -2.55 15.58 -18.60
CA LEU A 55 -2.93 16.67 -19.50
C LEU A 55 -1.78 17.09 -20.44
N LYS A 56 -0.53 17.13 -19.92
CA LYS A 56 0.67 17.41 -20.71
C LYS A 56 0.80 16.46 -21.90
N VAL A 57 0.64 15.17 -21.65
CA VAL A 57 0.79 14.13 -22.66
C VAL A 57 -0.40 14.12 -23.63
N VAL A 58 -1.62 14.13 -23.11
CA VAL A 58 -2.83 14.02 -23.94
C VAL A 58 -3.02 15.25 -24.83
N ASN A 59 -2.82 16.45 -24.30
CA ASN A 59 -2.99 17.67 -25.07
C ASN A 59 -1.92 17.87 -26.19
N LYS A 60 -0.70 17.36 -25.94
CA LYS A 60 0.40 17.50 -26.88
C LYS A 60 0.39 16.45 -27.98
N PHE A 61 0.09 15.20 -27.64
CA PHE A 61 0.31 14.05 -28.52
C PHE A 61 -0.96 13.32 -28.94
N HIS A 62 -2.09 13.55 -28.25
CA HIS A 62 -3.36 12.85 -28.46
C HIS A 62 -3.22 11.32 -28.54
N PRO A 63 -2.50 10.70 -27.58
CA PRO A 63 -2.25 9.26 -27.61
C PRO A 63 -3.53 8.48 -27.34
N ARG A 64 -3.58 7.24 -27.77
CA ARG A 64 -4.50 6.28 -27.16
C ARG A 64 -4.08 6.05 -25.72
N PHE A 65 -5.03 5.88 -24.79
CA PHE A 65 -4.69 5.66 -23.40
C PHE A 65 -5.43 4.49 -22.79
N TYR A 66 -4.85 3.93 -21.74
CA TYR A 66 -5.40 2.84 -20.97
C TYR A 66 -5.14 3.07 -19.48
N PHE A 67 -6.22 3.11 -18.72
CA PHE A 67 -6.16 3.34 -17.28
C PHE A 67 -6.48 2.06 -16.53
N LEU A 68 -5.65 1.73 -15.55
CA LEU A 68 -5.76 0.56 -14.72
C LEU A 68 -6.03 0.97 -13.28
N GLY A 69 -6.94 0.29 -12.61
CA GLY A 69 -7.18 0.49 -11.18
C GLY A 69 -8.16 -0.52 -10.62
N PRO A 70 -7.92 -1.01 -9.41
CA PRO A 70 -8.81 -1.93 -8.73
C PRO A 70 -9.99 -1.20 -8.08
N ASN A 71 -11.10 -1.91 -7.91
CA ASN A 71 -12.24 -1.48 -7.09
C ASN A 71 -12.79 -0.08 -7.45
N ILE A 72 -12.98 0.18 -8.74
CA ILE A 72 -13.53 1.43 -9.25
C ILE A 72 -14.90 1.16 -9.84
N ASP A 73 -15.91 1.89 -9.37
CA ASP A 73 -17.30 1.71 -9.79
C ASP A 73 -17.66 2.55 -11.02
N GLY A 74 -16.89 3.58 -11.31
CA GLY A 74 -17.13 4.47 -12.44
C GLY A 74 -16.11 5.59 -12.55
N ILE A 75 -16.25 6.39 -13.57
CA ILE A 75 -15.48 7.61 -13.84
C ILE A 75 -16.40 8.83 -13.72
N THR A 76 -15.79 10.00 -13.55
CA THR A 76 -16.53 11.25 -13.46
C THR A 76 -17.32 11.52 -14.75
N ASP A 77 -18.56 12.02 -14.60
CA ASP A 77 -19.41 12.40 -15.72
C ASP A 77 -18.69 13.39 -16.65
N GLY A 78 -18.88 13.21 -17.96
CA GLY A 78 -18.25 14.03 -18.99
C GLY A 78 -16.80 13.65 -19.32
N PHE A 79 -16.15 12.76 -18.57
CA PHE A 79 -14.79 12.31 -18.90
C PHE A 79 -14.78 11.40 -20.14
N ALA A 80 -15.72 10.45 -20.19
CA ALA A 80 -15.85 9.54 -21.32
C ALA A 80 -16.10 10.29 -22.63
N GLU A 81 -17.02 11.24 -22.63
CA GLU A 81 -17.36 12.07 -23.80
C GLU A 81 -16.19 12.95 -24.22
N LYS A 82 -15.52 13.58 -23.26
CA LYS A 82 -14.41 14.51 -23.55
C LYS A 82 -13.22 13.82 -24.20
N TYR A 83 -12.93 12.58 -23.82
CA TYR A 83 -11.73 11.88 -24.24
C TYR A 83 -12.01 10.65 -25.11
N ASP A 84 -13.26 10.46 -25.58
CA ASP A 84 -13.72 9.28 -26.33
C ASP A 84 -13.29 7.99 -25.62
N ALA A 85 -13.56 7.92 -24.31
CA ALA A 85 -13.13 6.84 -23.45
C ALA A 85 -14.26 5.88 -23.13
N ILE A 86 -13.93 4.60 -23.02
CA ILE A 86 -14.86 3.55 -22.59
C ILE A 86 -14.44 3.07 -21.20
N PHE A 87 -15.38 3.09 -20.25
CA PHE A 87 -15.17 2.50 -18.95
C PHE A 87 -15.54 1.02 -18.96
N TYR A 88 -14.60 0.18 -18.57
CA TYR A 88 -14.79 -1.26 -18.50
C TYR A 88 -14.64 -1.74 -17.05
N LYS A 89 -15.72 -2.18 -16.44
CA LYS A 89 -15.71 -2.79 -15.11
C LYS A 89 -15.57 -4.30 -15.25
N SER A 90 -14.60 -4.88 -14.53
CA SER A 90 -14.42 -6.33 -14.46
C SER A 90 -14.63 -6.82 -13.03
N ASP A 91 -15.42 -7.87 -12.86
CA ASP A 91 -15.61 -8.57 -11.59
C ASP A 91 -14.62 -9.72 -11.41
N PHE A 92 -13.65 -9.83 -12.33
CA PHE A 92 -12.64 -10.87 -12.27
C PHE A 92 -11.75 -10.68 -11.04
N SER A 93 -11.65 -11.71 -10.22
CA SER A 93 -10.75 -11.80 -9.07
C SER A 93 -9.92 -13.07 -9.15
N LEU A 94 -8.63 -12.98 -8.83
CA LEU A 94 -7.73 -14.12 -8.74
C LEU A 94 -7.92 -14.93 -7.44
N VAL A 95 -8.62 -14.37 -6.47
CA VAL A 95 -8.85 -14.98 -5.15
C VAL A 95 -10.27 -14.76 -4.70
N ASP A 96 -10.82 -15.72 -3.99
CA ASP A 96 -12.06 -15.51 -3.26
C ASP A 96 -11.80 -14.61 -2.06
N CYS A 97 -12.62 -13.56 -1.93
CA CYS A 97 -12.45 -12.57 -0.88
C CYS A 97 -13.66 -12.64 0.06
N ASN A 98 -13.42 -13.01 1.31
CA ASN A 98 -14.43 -12.93 2.36
C ASN A 98 -14.14 -11.71 3.25
N VAL A 99 -15.02 -10.71 3.23
CA VAL A 99 -14.87 -9.48 4.00
C VAL A 99 -15.64 -9.62 5.30
N ILE A 100 -14.92 -9.58 6.43
CA ILE A 100 -15.52 -9.64 7.77
C ILE A 100 -15.40 -8.27 8.43
N ASP A 101 -16.53 -7.61 8.63
CA ASP A 101 -16.58 -6.33 9.34
C ASP A 101 -16.80 -6.57 10.85
N LYS A 102 -15.86 -6.11 11.66
CA LYS A 102 -15.91 -6.16 13.12
C LYS A 102 -16.24 -4.78 13.73
N SER A 103 -16.59 -3.79 12.94
CA SER A 103 -16.89 -2.43 13.42
C SER A 103 -18.10 -2.35 14.36
N ASN A 104 -19.01 -3.31 14.25
CA ASN A 104 -20.17 -3.46 15.13
C ASN A 104 -19.82 -3.83 16.58
N LEU A 105 -18.61 -4.31 16.83
CA LEU A 105 -18.11 -4.63 18.17
C LEU A 105 -17.55 -3.40 18.91
N ILE A 106 -17.48 -2.26 18.24
CA ILE A 106 -16.90 -1.02 18.78
C ILE A 106 -18.03 -0.10 19.24
N ASN A 107 -17.92 0.39 20.47
CA ASN A 107 -18.86 1.43 20.94
C ASN A 107 -18.37 2.82 20.49
N TRP A 108 -18.88 3.28 19.36
CA TRP A 108 -18.52 4.56 18.74
C TRP A 108 -18.95 5.81 19.55
N SER A 109 -19.75 5.64 20.62
CA SER A 109 -20.11 6.72 21.53
C SER A 109 -19.06 6.98 22.60
N ASN A 110 -18.05 6.12 22.71
CA ASN A 110 -16.94 6.27 23.67
C ASN A 110 -15.96 7.36 23.23
N SER A 111 -15.07 7.77 24.14
CA SER A 111 -13.95 8.64 23.80
C SER A 111 -12.99 7.96 22.80
N ASP A 112 -12.27 8.74 21.99
CA ASP A 112 -11.29 8.24 21.01
C ASP A 112 -10.29 7.27 21.64
N LYS A 113 -9.85 7.56 22.87
CA LYS A 113 -8.92 6.70 23.61
C LYS A 113 -9.53 5.33 23.95
N GLN A 114 -10.82 5.31 24.30
CA GLN A 114 -11.54 4.06 24.60
C GLN A 114 -11.80 3.27 23.33
N ILE A 115 -12.21 3.94 22.25
CA ILE A 115 -12.39 3.34 20.93
C ILE A 115 -11.09 2.71 20.43
N ASP A 116 -9.94 3.39 20.57
CA ASP A 116 -8.63 2.85 20.18
C ASP A 116 -8.28 1.60 20.99
N LYS A 117 -8.58 1.58 22.29
CA LYS A 117 -8.39 0.42 23.15
C LYS A 117 -9.26 -0.77 22.74
N GLU A 118 -10.55 -0.54 22.42
CA GLU A 118 -11.46 -1.57 21.95
C GLU A 118 -10.99 -2.18 20.62
N LYS A 119 -10.59 -1.33 19.65
CA LYS A 119 -10.01 -1.77 18.38
C LYS A 119 -8.78 -2.65 18.57
N ILE A 120 -7.89 -2.27 19.47
CA ILE A 120 -6.69 -3.04 19.79
C ILE A 120 -7.05 -4.40 20.39
N THR A 121 -8.01 -4.44 21.30
CA THR A 121 -8.45 -5.70 21.94
C THR A 121 -9.02 -6.65 20.88
N ILE A 122 -9.97 -6.20 20.08
CA ILE A 122 -10.59 -6.98 19.01
C ILE A 122 -9.53 -7.49 18.01
N LEU A 123 -8.57 -6.63 17.65
CA LEU A 123 -7.50 -7.04 16.74
C LEU A 123 -6.60 -8.11 17.36
N CYS A 124 -6.20 -7.97 18.61
CA CYS A 124 -5.37 -8.97 19.28
C CYS A 124 -6.07 -10.34 19.40
N GLU A 125 -7.36 -10.35 19.70
CA GLU A 125 -8.17 -11.56 19.76
C GLU A 125 -8.27 -12.21 18.38
N LEU A 126 -8.56 -11.43 17.33
CA LEU A 126 -8.61 -11.93 15.97
C LEU A 126 -7.26 -12.52 15.51
N LEU A 127 -6.15 -11.89 15.86
CA LEU A 127 -4.81 -12.38 15.52
C LEU A 127 -4.47 -13.67 16.27
N ASP A 128 -4.97 -13.86 17.49
CA ASP A 128 -4.80 -15.12 18.21
C ASP A 128 -5.66 -16.26 17.62
N GLU A 129 -6.85 -15.94 17.10
CA GLU A 129 -7.66 -16.89 16.34
C GLU A 129 -6.94 -17.31 15.03
N LEU A 130 -6.32 -16.38 14.34
CA LEU A 130 -5.63 -16.59 13.04
C LEU A 130 -4.14 -16.99 13.18
N ARG A 131 -3.68 -17.33 14.38
CA ARG A 131 -2.25 -17.55 14.69
C ARG A 131 -1.53 -18.61 13.87
N ASN A 132 -2.27 -19.54 13.28
CA ASN A 132 -1.71 -20.60 12.42
C ASN A 132 -1.66 -20.21 10.96
N GLU A 133 -2.11 -19.00 10.62
CA GLU A 133 -2.18 -18.47 9.28
C GLU A 133 -1.25 -17.29 9.09
N GLN A 134 -0.75 -17.10 7.88
CA GLN A 134 0.02 -15.90 7.54
C GLN A 134 -0.93 -14.72 7.45
N THR A 135 -0.76 -13.76 8.37
CA THR A 135 -1.64 -12.61 8.48
C THR A 135 -0.90 -11.31 8.18
N LEU A 136 -1.43 -10.50 7.27
CA LEU A 136 -0.91 -9.17 6.95
C LEU A 136 -1.81 -8.10 7.58
N ILE A 137 -1.21 -7.21 8.40
CA ILE A 137 -1.92 -6.10 9.03
C ILE A 137 -1.49 -4.79 8.38
N TYR A 138 -2.41 -4.15 7.66
CA TYR A 138 -2.16 -2.82 7.12
C TYR A 138 -2.31 -1.74 8.20
N CYS A 139 -1.30 -0.90 8.33
CA CYS A 139 -1.30 0.29 9.18
C CYS A 139 -1.08 1.55 8.35
N SER A 140 -1.82 2.62 8.64
CA SER A 140 -1.77 3.87 7.87
C SER A 140 -0.43 4.62 7.98
N THR A 141 0.39 4.33 8.99
CA THR A 141 1.71 4.94 9.18
C THR A 141 2.72 3.95 9.77
N PRO A 142 4.04 4.11 9.51
CA PRO A 142 5.08 3.30 10.13
C PRO A 142 5.05 3.34 11.66
N ALA A 143 4.78 4.49 12.25
CA ALA A 143 4.67 4.64 13.70
C ALA A 143 3.53 3.80 14.29
N ARG A 144 2.40 3.74 13.56
CA ARG A 144 1.25 2.91 13.96
C ARG A 144 1.55 1.43 13.82
N ALA A 145 2.25 1.01 12.79
CA ALA A 145 2.70 -0.37 12.61
C ALA A 145 3.59 -0.83 13.78
N ARG A 146 4.60 -0.03 14.13
CA ARG A 146 5.49 -0.32 15.26
C ARG A 146 4.75 -0.37 16.61
N ARG A 147 3.82 0.57 16.84
CA ARG A 147 2.98 0.55 18.04
C ARG A 147 2.14 -0.73 18.11
N MET A 148 1.53 -1.13 16.99
CA MET A 148 0.69 -2.34 16.94
C MET A 148 1.50 -3.61 17.18
N ALA A 149 2.68 -3.75 16.58
CA ALA A 149 3.57 -4.87 16.81
C ALA A 149 3.96 -4.98 18.30
N LYS A 150 4.32 -3.84 18.93
CA LYS A 150 4.64 -3.80 20.37
C LYS A 150 3.44 -4.23 21.23
N VAL A 151 2.25 -3.70 20.96
CA VAL A 151 1.04 -4.02 21.72
C VAL A 151 0.67 -5.50 21.58
N TYR A 152 0.79 -6.04 20.37
CA TYR A 152 0.53 -7.45 20.12
C TYR A 152 1.60 -8.34 20.80
N LEU A 153 2.87 -7.94 20.80
CA LEU A 153 3.92 -8.61 21.56
C LEU A 153 3.58 -8.67 23.06
N GLU A 154 3.16 -7.55 23.67
CA GLU A 154 2.76 -7.49 25.07
C GLU A 154 1.55 -8.41 25.34
N TYR A 155 0.61 -8.48 24.40
CA TYR A 155 -0.52 -9.41 24.47
C TYR A 155 -0.05 -10.87 24.46
N LEU A 156 0.83 -11.27 23.53
CA LEU A 156 1.36 -12.63 23.41
C LEU A 156 2.13 -13.05 24.68
N GLN A 157 2.92 -12.15 25.24
CA GLN A 157 3.63 -12.37 26.50
C GLN A 157 2.67 -12.60 27.67
N ARG A 158 1.60 -11.81 27.75
CA ARG A 158 0.59 -11.91 28.81
C ARG A 158 -0.17 -13.23 28.77
N ILE A 159 -0.45 -13.76 27.58
CA ILE A 159 -1.14 -15.05 27.42
C ILE A 159 -0.18 -16.25 27.47
N GLY A 160 1.11 -16.03 27.76
CA GLY A 160 2.11 -17.08 27.97
C GLY A 160 2.57 -17.79 26.70
N ARG A 161 2.56 -17.09 25.53
CA ARG A 161 3.09 -17.68 24.30
C ARG A 161 4.60 -17.92 24.40
N GLU A 162 5.03 -19.06 23.86
CA GLU A 162 6.44 -19.43 23.82
C GLU A 162 7.20 -18.66 22.74
N LYS A 163 8.47 -18.40 23.02
CA LYS A 163 9.40 -17.78 22.09
C LYS A 163 9.94 -18.79 21.10
N ASN A 164 10.04 -18.39 19.84
CA ASN A 164 10.82 -19.09 18.83
C ASN A 164 12.13 -18.35 18.56
N ASN A 165 13.24 -18.87 19.06
CA ASN A 165 14.58 -18.28 18.90
C ASN A 165 15.36 -18.84 17.69
N GLN A 166 14.75 -19.73 16.88
CA GLN A 166 15.45 -20.47 15.82
C GLN A 166 15.54 -19.74 14.49
N LEU A 167 15.06 -18.49 14.40
CA LEU A 167 15.14 -17.72 13.15
C LEU A 167 16.56 -17.16 12.96
N PRO A 168 17.27 -17.51 11.87
CA PRO A 168 18.62 -16.99 11.59
C PRO A 168 18.67 -15.45 11.52
N LEU A 169 17.56 -14.82 11.14
CA LEU A 169 17.44 -13.37 11.09
C LEU A 169 17.57 -12.72 12.49
N ILE A 170 17.09 -13.37 13.53
CA ILE A 170 17.22 -12.87 14.91
C ILE A 170 18.70 -12.81 15.32
N GLU A 171 19.46 -13.89 15.05
CA GLU A 171 20.89 -13.93 15.33
C GLU A 171 21.63 -12.86 14.52
N TRP A 172 21.27 -12.72 13.25
CA TRP A 172 21.89 -11.71 12.39
C TRP A 172 21.62 -10.28 12.91
N ILE A 173 20.38 -9.97 13.30
CA ILE A 173 19.99 -8.66 13.87
C ILE A 173 20.79 -8.41 15.17
N ASN A 174 20.84 -9.36 16.07
CA ASN A 174 21.54 -9.24 17.34
C ASN A 174 23.03 -8.97 17.17
N LYS A 175 23.64 -9.56 16.15
CA LYS A 175 25.07 -9.41 15.85
C LYS A 175 25.41 -8.14 15.09
N ASN A 176 24.58 -7.75 14.12
CA ASN A 176 24.96 -6.73 13.13
C ASN A 176 24.23 -5.38 13.33
N VAL A 177 23.14 -5.37 14.12
CA VAL A 177 22.35 -4.16 14.38
C VAL A 177 22.35 -3.85 15.89
N SER A 178 21.49 -4.51 16.64
CA SER A 178 21.42 -4.37 18.10
C SER A 178 20.54 -5.46 18.70
N PRO A 179 20.96 -6.10 19.80
CA PRO A 179 20.10 -7.03 20.55
C PRO A 179 18.94 -6.32 21.26
N GLU A 180 19.02 -5.01 21.44
CA GLU A 180 17.94 -4.20 22.03
C GLU A 180 16.90 -3.72 21.03
N TRP A 181 17.10 -3.98 19.73
CA TRP A 181 16.12 -3.58 18.73
C TRP A 181 14.82 -4.37 18.91
N SER A 182 13.69 -3.64 18.97
CA SER A 182 12.38 -4.23 19.25
C SER A 182 12.01 -5.34 18.24
N LEU A 183 12.40 -5.16 16.97
CA LEU A 183 12.16 -6.13 15.91
C LEU A 183 12.71 -7.53 16.24
N ALA A 184 13.90 -7.63 16.86
CA ALA A 184 14.44 -8.92 17.26
C ALA A 184 13.57 -9.63 18.33
N LYS A 185 13.00 -8.86 19.23
CA LYS A 185 12.06 -9.36 20.26
C LYS A 185 10.71 -9.75 19.66
N GLU A 186 10.21 -8.97 18.73
CA GLU A 186 8.95 -9.20 18.02
C GLU A 186 9.00 -10.47 17.17
N LEU A 187 10.10 -10.67 16.42
CA LEU A 187 10.34 -11.87 15.61
C LEU A 187 10.36 -13.15 16.42
N GLN A 188 10.80 -13.13 17.68
CA GLN A 188 10.74 -14.29 18.57
C GLN A 188 9.32 -14.81 18.79
N TYR A 189 8.32 -13.95 18.62
CA TYR A 189 6.90 -14.29 18.76
C TYR A 189 6.17 -14.38 17.40
N GLY A 190 6.93 -14.40 16.29
CA GLY A 190 6.36 -14.48 14.94
C GLY A 190 5.77 -13.16 14.44
N VAL A 191 6.11 -12.04 15.09
CA VAL A 191 5.63 -10.69 14.67
C VAL A 191 6.73 -10.01 13.90
N ALA A 192 6.44 -9.61 12.66
CA ALA A 192 7.34 -8.85 11.79
C ALA A 192 6.73 -7.50 11.43
N ILE A 193 7.58 -6.52 11.12
CA ILE A 193 7.18 -5.20 10.65
C ILE A 193 7.81 -4.97 9.28
N HIS A 194 7.03 -4.42 8.35
CA HIS A 194 7.54 -3.94 7.08
C HIS A 194 7.12 -2.49 6.87
N ASP A 195 8.09 -1.60 6.74
CA ASP A 195 7.86 -0.20 6.40
C ASP A 195 8.98 0.34 5.47
N GLY A 196 8.76 1.51 4.87
CA GLY A 196 9.69 2.09 3.90
C GLY A 196 11.05 2.49 4.49
N SER A 197 11.24 2.48 5.80
CA SER A 197 12.52 2.77 6.46
C SER A 197 13.32 1.50 6.77
N LEU A 198 12.73 0.33 6.62
CA LEU A 198 13.40 -0.93 6.86
C LEU A 198 14.42 -1.21 5.72
N GLN A 199 15.63 -1.62 6.10
CA GLN A 199 16.64 -1.97 5.11
C GLN A 199 16.17 -3.18 4.27
N LYS A 200 16.39 -3.11 2.94
CA LYS A 200 15.84 -4.10 1.99
C LYS A 200 16.17 -5.55 2.34
N HIS A 201 17.39 -5.81 2.82
CA HIS A 201 17.83 -7.17 3.18
C HIS A 201 17.24 -7.70 4.50
N ILE A 202 16.56 -6.86 5.28
CA ILE A 202 15.82 -7.27 6.47
C ILE A 202 14.34 -7.49 6.14
N GLY A 203 13.82 -6.72 5.18
CA GLY A 203 12.41 -6.76 4.77
C GLY A 203 12.11 -7.74 3.63
N ALA A 204 13.11 -8.42 3.09
CA ALA A 204 12.98 -9.48 2.09
C ALA A 204 12.85 -10.83 2.78
#